data_022d8efe342b0235f6a2f3048c30697e
#
_entry.id   022d8efe342b0235f6a2f3048c30697e
#
_cell.length_a   1.000
_cell.length_b   1.000
_cell.length_c   1.000
_cell.angle_alpha   90.00
_cell.angle_beta   90.00
_cell.angle_gamma   90.00
#
_symmetry.space_group_name_H-M   'P 1'
#
loop_
_entity.id
_entity.type
_entity.pdbx_description
1 polymer ?
#
loop_
_entity_poly.entity_id
_entity_poly.type
_entity_poly.pdbx_seq_one_letter_code
_entity_poly.pdbx_strand_id
1 'polypeptide(L)'
;TGIMSGDLSKGITRGEIAELFYYFMTNDIVIEVPEELKGIVFINETQNLGNYVAAFEKVPSVVLEKFKTEGWKIDLTNRNLGKYLEETGVVANGLCDYGNKIISLKTPYSLVHEFGHFVDYLSDYNFGIDELYSKEGNILGEELGYKVENSREYFAEYFVCYIYAKEEISELEVLKEKTPLTFEYFEKLE
;
A
#
# COMPACT_ATOMS: atom_id res chain seq x y z
N THR A 1 -1.63 30.37 -7.98
CA THR A 1 -0.34 30.24 -8.64
C THR A 1 0.50 31.47 -8.37
N GLY A 2 1.42 31.47 -7.41
CA GLY A 2 2.29 32.60 -7.15
C GLY A 2 2.99 32.65 -5.79
N ILE A 3 2.97 31.58 -5.00
CA ILE A 3 3.48 31.64 -3.61
C ILE A 3 4.97 31.23 -3.50
N MET A 4 5.60 30.69 -4.52
CA MET A 4 6.99 30.23 -4.46
C MET A 4 7.83 30.69 -5.63
N SER A 5 8.10 31.99 -5.73
CA SER A 5 9.18 32.52 -6.61
C SER A 5 10.33 33.12 -5.80
N GLY A 6 10.58 32.62 -4.61
CA GLY A 6 11.70 33.04 -3.78
C GLY A 6 12.95 32.21 -4.08
N ASP A 7 14.11 32.87 -4.03
CA ASP A 7 15.41 32.23 -4.11
C ASP A 7 15.58 31.24 -2.93
N LEU A 8 15.48 29.93 -3.21
CA LEU A 8 15.58 28.84 -2.23
C LEU A 8 16.94 28.82 -1.50
N SER A 9 17.92 29.64 -1.92
CA SER A 9 19.23 29.74 -1.22
C SER A 9 19.15 30.53 0.09
N LYS A 10 18.06 31.26 0.36
CA LYS A 10 17.96 32.18 1.52
C LYS A 10 17.35 31.59 2.78
N GLY A 11 16.96 30.34 2.79
CA GLY A 11 16.24 29.75 3.93
C GLY A 11 14.88 30.45 4.18
N ILE A 12 13.89 29.69 4.58
CA ILE A 12 12.55 30.18 4.89
C ILE A 12 12.57 30.95 6.23
N THR A 13 12.01 32.14 6.26
CA THR A 13 11.92 32.94 7.49
C THR A 13 10.75 32.49 8.38
N ARG A 14 10.79 32.87 9.68
CA ARG A 14 9.67 32.62 10.60
C ARG A 14 8.35 33.25 10.14
N GLY A 15 8.41 34.40 9.45
CA GLY A 15 7.24 35.09 8.89
C GLY A 15 6.63 34.26 7.74
N GLU A 16 7.45 33.81 6.81
CA GLU A 16 7.00 32.97 5.69
C GLU A 16 6.45 31.61 6.16
N ILE A 17 7.03 31.03 7.22
CA ILE A 17 6.46 29.84 7.85
C ILE A 17 5.08 30.15 8.44
N ALA A 18 4.93 31.27 9.15
CA ALA A 18 3.65 31.67 9.74
C ALA A 18 2.58 31.95 8.67
N GLU A 19 2.96 32.60 7.55
CA GLU A 19 2.07 32.80 6.41
C GLU A 19 1.67 31.49 5.74
N LEU A 20 2.59 30.55 5.57
CA LEU A 20 2.31 29.20 5.07
C LEU A 20 1.31 28.47 6.00
N PHE A 21 1.58 28.48 7.31
CA PHE A 21 0.66 27.89 8.29
C PHE A 21 -0.71 28.55 8.27
N TYR A 22 -0.78 29.88 8.22
CA TYR A 22 -2.04 30.62 8.12
C TYR A 22 -2.78 30.25 6.83
N TYR A 23 -2.07 30.17 5.71
CA TYR A 23 -2.64 29.75 4.42
C TYR A 23 -3.22 28.34 4.51
N PHE A 24 -2.47 27.37 5.08
CA PHE A 24 -2.94 26.00 5.25
C PHE A 24 -4.11 25.87 6.22
N MET A 25 -4.18 26.74 7.23
CA MET A 25 -5.29 26.74 8.20
C MET A 25 -6.56 27.45 7.72
N THR A 26 -6.43 28.39 6.76
CA THR A 26 -7.56 29.22 6.31
C THR A 26 -8.10 28.82 4.93
N ASN A 27 -7.36 28.04 4.17
CA ASN A 27 -7.84 27.50 2.91
C ASN A 27 -8.14 26.01 3.11
N ASP A 28 -9.38 25.64 2.85
CA ASP A 28 -9.72 24.24 2.64
C ASP A 28 -8.87 23.74 1.48
N ILE A 29 -7.81 22.98 1.78
CA ILE A 29 -7.06 22.28 0.74
C ILE A 29 -8.02 21.25 0.19
N VAL A 30 -8.69 21.58 -0.88
CA VAL A 30 -9.44 20.60 -1.67
C VAL A 30 -8.36 19.71 -2.29
N ILE A 31 -8.09 18.59 -1.64
CA ILE A 31 -7.29 17.53 -2.24
C ILE A 31 -8.18 17.00 -3.37
N GLU A 32 -7.85 17.35 -4.61
CA GLU A 32 -8.48 16.69 -5.75
C GLU A 32 -8.18 15.19 -5.62
N VAL A 33 -9.23 14.43 -5.35
CA VAL A 33 -9.13 12.97 -5.32
C VAL A 33 -8.73 12.51 -6.72
N PRO A 34 -7.60 11.82 -6.89
CA PRO A 34 -7.19 11.30 -8.19
C PRO A 34 -8.33 10.55 -8.87
N GLU A 35 -8.40 10.64 -10.19
CA GLU A 35 -9.50 10.02 -10.97
C GLU A 35 -9.62 8.52 -10.67
N GLU A 36 -8.47 7.87 -10.47
CA GLU A 36 -8.36 6.44 -10.17
C GLU A 36 -9.02 6.07 -8.84
N LEU A 37 -9.10 7.00 -7.89
CA LEU A 37 -9.75 6.78 -6.60
C LEU A 37 -11.24 7.11 -6.61
N LYS A 38 -11.74 7.72 -7.68
CA LYS A 38 -13.17 7.96 -7.84
C LYS A 38 -13.93 6.63 -7.86
N GLY A 39 -14.96 6.54 -7.05
CA GLY A 39 -15.76 5.33 -6.90
C GLY A 39 -15.28 4.37 -5.82
N ILE A 40 -14.09 4.58 -5.22
CA ILE A 40 -13.72 3.87 -3.99
C ILE A 40 -14.57 4.40 -2.84
N VAL A 41 -15.20 3.49 -2.09
CA VAL A 41 -15.99 3.84 -0.92
C VAL A 41 -15.10 3.87 0.32
N PHE A 42 -14.94 5.06 0.92
CA PHE A 42 -14.29 5.24 2.21
C PHE A 42 -15.35 5.22 3.31
N ILE A 43 -15.25 4.30 4.27
CA ILE A 43 -16.25 4.13 5.33
C ILE A 43 -15.87 4.81 6.64
N ASN A 44 -14.62 5.27 6.75
CA ASN A 44 -14.12 6.00 7.90
C ASN A 44 -13.02 6.95 7.44
N GLU A 45 -13.09 8.20 7.86
CA GLU A 45 -12.15 9.25 7.48
C GLU A 45 -11.48 9.86 8.73
N THR A 46 -11.14 9.03 9.72
CA THR A 46 -10.40 9.53 10.89
C THR A 46 -8.95 9.92 10.56
N GLN A 47 -8.50 9.58 9.36
CA GLN A 47 -7.21 9.97 8.81
C GLN A 47 -7.38 10.76 7.52
N ASN A 48 -6.41 11.62 7.24
CA ASN A 48 -6.40 12.42 6.02
C ASN A 48 -6.07 11.55 4.80
N LEU A 49 -7.01 11.43 3.85
CA LEU A 49 -6.82 10.70 2.59
C LEU A 49 -5.59 11.16 1.82
N GLY A 50 -5.25 12.46 1.88
CA GLY A 50 -4.07 13.01 1.21
C GLY A 50 -2.76 12.30 1.57
N ASN A 51 -2.65 11.74 2.76
CA ASN A 51 -1.48 10.98 3.18
C ASN A 51 -1.35 9.63 2.46
N TYR A 52 -2.44 9.13 1.87
CA TYR A 52 -2.51 7.82 1.21
C TYR A 52 -2.41 7.90 -0.31
N VAL A 53 -2.57 9.07 -0.92
CA VAL A 53 -2.61 9.25 -2.38
C VAL A 53 -1.38 8.63 -3.04
N ALA A 54 -0.18 8.95 -2.58
CA ALA A 54 1.06 8.40 -3.15
C ALA A 54 1.16 6.87 -3.05
N ALA A 55 0.57 6.27 -2.01
CA ALA A 55 0.53 4.82 -1.89
C ALA A 55 -0.52 4.19 -2.83
N PHE A 56 -1.66 4.86 -3.03
CA PHE A 56 -2.65 4.42 -4.02
C PHE A 56 -2.12 4.47 -5.45
N GLU A 57 -1.29 5.46 -5.80
CA GLU A 57 -0.64 5.57 -7.11
C GLU A 57 0.26 4.38 -7.44
N LYS A 58 0.73 3.64 -6.42
CA LYS A 58 1.49 2.40 -6.61
C LYS A 58 0.62 1.20 -6.97
N VAL A 59 -0.65 1.21 -6.58
CA VAL A 59 -1.56 0.10 -6.87
C VAL A 59 -1.96 0.14 -8.35
N PRO A 60 -1.77 -0.94 -9.12
CA PRO A 60 -2.16 -0.97 -10.52
C PRO A 60 -3.63 -0.59 -10.73
N SER A 61 -3.91 0.23 -11.72
CA SER A 61 -5.27 0.71 -12.00
C SER A 61 -6.28 -0.42 -12.22
N VAL A 62 -5.85 -1.53 -12.83
CA VAL A 62 -6.69 -2.72 -13.02
C VAL A 62 -7.10 -3.34 -11.67
N VAL A 63 -6.23 -3.29 -10.67
CA VAL A 63 -6.51 -3.77 -9.30
C VAL A 63 -7.53 -2.85 -8.62
N LEU A 64 -7.34 -1.53 -8.74
CA LEU A 64 -8.29 -0.55 -8.19
C LEU A 64 -9.68 -0.67 -8.83
N GLU A 65 -9.75 -0.91 -10.14
CA GLU A 65 -11.03 -1.14 -10.84
C GLU A 65 -11.72 -2.43 -10.36
N LYS A 66 -10.98 -3.50 -10.16
CA LYS A 66 -11.51 -4.73 -9.57
C LYS A 66 -12.00 -4.51 -8.14
N PHE A 67 -11.22 -3.78 -7.33
CA PHE A 67 -11.60 -3.43 -5.97
C PHE A 67 -12.96 -2.71 -5.90
N LYS A 68 -13.16 -1.73 -6.79
CA LYS A 68 -14.43 -1.00 -6.93
C LYS A 68 -15.58 -1.91 -7.37
N THR A 69 -15.36 -2.68 -8.43
CA THR A 69 -16.41 -3.53 -9.03
C THR A 69 -16.82 -4.68 -8.12
N GLU A 70 -15.90 -5.20 -7.32
CA GLU A 70 -16.18 -6.22 -6.31
C GLU A 70 -16.86 -5.65 -5.05
N GLY A 71 -17.02 -4.33 -4.97
CA GLY A 71 -17.71 -3.65 -3.87
C GLY A 71 -16.93 -3.59 -2.58
N TRP A 72 -15.60 -3.66 -2.65
CA TRP A 72 -14.72 -3.48 -1.52
C TRP A 72 -14.68 -2.02 -1.05
N LYS A 73 -14.29 -1.81 0.20
CA LYS A 73 -14.28 -0.51 0.87
C LYS A 73 -12.96 -0.28 1.60
N ILE A 74 -12.63 0.98 1.79
CA ILE A 74 -11.48 1.41 2.58
C ILE A 74 -11.93 1.99 3.92
N ASP A 75 -11.27 1.58 5.00
CA ASP A 75 -11.39 2.13 6.35
C ASP A 75 -10.06 2.80 6.74
N LEU A 76 -9.97 4.12 6.64
CA LEU A 76 -8.82 4.90 7.13
C LEU A 76 -9.00 5.15 8.62
N THR A 77 -8.38 4.34 9.47
CA THR A 77 -8.70 4.28 10.89
C THR A 77 -7.51 4.51 11.82
N ASN A 78 -7.77 5.15 12.95
CA ASN A 78 -6.84 5.18 14.09
C ASN A 78 -7.12 4.08 15.12
N ARG A 79 -8.15 3.26 14.89
CA ARG A 79 -8.50 2.16 15.80
C ARG A 79 -7.35 1.17 15.90
N ASN A 80 -7.25 0.52 17.05
CA ASN A 80 -6.42 -0.66 17.14
C ASN A 80 -7.06 -1.78 16.30
N LEU A 81 -6.37 -2.25 15.26
CA LEU A 81 -6.85 -3.34 14.41
C LEU A 81 -6.71 -4.73 15.06
N GLY A 82 -6.45 -4.73 16.33
CA GLY A 82 -5.93 -5.78 17.14
C GLY A 82 -6.85 -6.82 17.75
N LYS A 83 -7.59 -7.63 16.98
CA LYS A 83 -7.72 -9.04 17.40
C LYS A 83 -6.40 -9.80 17.26
N TYR A 84 -5.56 -9.37 16.34
CA TYR A 84 -4.19 -9.88 16.15
C TYR A 84 -3.26 -9.55 17.31
N LEU A 85 -3.48 -8.45 18.02
CA LEU A 85 -2.66 -8.03 19.16
C LEU A 85 -2.78 -8.97 20.37
N GLU A 86 -3.97 -9.53 20.61
CA GLU A 86 -4.21 -10.39 21.76
C GLU A 86 -3.57 -11.77 21.60
N GLU A 87 -3.45 -12.25 20.36
CA GLU A 87 -2.92 -13.57 20.06
C GLU A 87 -1.42 -13.58 19.69
N THR A 88 -0.92 -12.52 19.05
CA THR A 88 0.46 -12.52 18.52
C THR A 88 1.36 -11.43 19.10
N GLY A 89 0.83 -10.43 19.79
CA GLY A 89 1.59 -9.27 20.27
C GLY A 89 2.04 -8.31 19.18
N VAL A 90 1.66 -8.52 17.92
CA VAL A 90 2.02 -7.70 16.78
C VAL A 90 1.00 -6.59 16.56
N VAL A 91 1.46 -5.36 16.37
CA VAL A 91 0.60 -4.21 16.03
C VAL A 91 0.34 -4.24 14.53
N ALA A 92 -0.84 -4.68 14.12
CA ALA A 92 -1.26 -4.59 12.72
C ALA A 92 -1.46 -3.11 12.32
N ASN A 93 -0.82 -2.69 11.23
CA ASN A 93 -0.98 -1.37 10.62
C ASN A 93 -1.96 -1.37 9.44
N GLY A 94 -2.33 -2.54 8.97
CA GLY A 94 -3.37 -2.81 7.99
C GLY A 94 -4.11 -4.10 8.33
N LEU A 95 -5.25 -4.31 7.69
CA LEU A 95 -6.03 -5.53 7.79
C LEU A 95 -6.93 -5.67 6.56
N CYS A 96 -6.82 -6.79 5.85
CA CYS A 96 -7.72 -7.17 4.79
C CYS A 96 -8.81 -8.11 5.34
N ASP A 97 -10.02 -7.58 5.52
CA ASP A 97 -11.18 -8.34 5.98
C ASP A 97 -11.99 -8.85 4.77
N TYR A 98 -11.73 -10.08 4.39
CA TYR A 98 -12.38 -10.74 3.25
C TYR A 98 -13.90 -10.94 3.44
N GLY A 99 -14.32 -11.17 4.67
CA GLY A 99 -15.73 -11.43 4.98
C GLY A 99 -16.62 -10.20 4.81
N ASN A 100 -16.09 -9.04 5.16
CA ASN A 100 -16.78 -7.76 5.05
C ASN A 100 -16.38 -6.96 3.82
N LYS A 101 -15.39 -7.43 3.05
CA LYS A 101 -14.80 -6.73 1.91
C LYS A 101 -14.29 -5.33 2.29
N ILE A 102 -13.45 -5.27 3.33
CA ILE A 102 -12.90 -4.02 3.85
C ILE A 102 -11.39 -4.15 3.99
N ILE A 103 -10.66 -3.16 3.48
CA ILE A 103 -9.27 -2.93 3.84
C ILE A 103 -9.22 -1.80 4.87
N SER A 104 -8.76 -2.10 6.09
CA SER A 104 -8.55 -1.13 7.16
C SER A 104 -7.09 -0.74 7.22
N LEU A 105 -6.79 0.56 7.26
CA LEU A 105 -5.43 1.11 7.20
C LEU A 105 -5.20 2.10 8.34
N LYS A 106 -4.11 1.91 9.09
CA LYS A 106 -3.61 2.86 10.10
C LYS A 106 -2.50 3.73 9.56
N THR A 107 -1.78 3.23 8.55
CA THR A 107 -0.66 3.96 7.93
C THR A 107 -0.68 3.75 6.41
N PRO A 108 -0.19 4.72 5.64
CA PRO A 108 -0.05 4.55 4.19
C PRO A 108 0.87 3.39 3.78
N TYR A 109 1.85 3.04 4.62
CA TYR A 109 2.84 2.00 4.34
C TYR A 109 2.24 0.59 4.21
N SER A 110 1.12 0.33 4.87
CA SER A 110 0.44 -0.97 4.77
C SER A 110 -0.46 -1.08 3.54
N LEU A 111 -0.75 0.01 2.83
CA LEU A 111 -1.76 0.03 1.77
C LEU A 111 -1.44 -0.98 0.66
N VAL A 112 -0.24 -0.93 0.09
CA VAL A 112 0.14 -1.82 -1.02
C VAL A 112 0.14 -3.29 -0.58
N HIS A 113 0.56 -3.57 0.65
CA HIS A 113 0.52 -4.89 1.26
C HIS A 113 -0.91 -5.43 1.35
N GLU A 114 -1.85 -4.63 1.87
CA GLU A 114 -3.26 -5.04 1.98
C GLU A 114 -3.92 -5.23 0.61
N PHE A 115 -3.50 -4.45 -0.40
CA PHE A 115 -3.90 -4.72 -1.78
C PHE A 115 -3.29 -6.01 -2.33
N GLY A 116 -2.11 -6.43 -1.87
CA GLY A 116 -1.55 -7.75 -2.15
C GLY A 116 -2.47 -8.87 -1.67
N HIS A 117 -2.99 -8.77 -0.44
CA HIS A 117 -4.00 -9.71 0.06
C HIS A 117 -5.31 -9.68 -0.75
N PHE A 118 -5.71 -8.51 -1.23
CA PHE A 118 -6.88 -8.41 -2.11
C PHE A 118 -6.63 -9.11 -3.45
N VAL A 119 -5.44 -8.98 -4.04
CA VAL A 119 -5.08 -9.69 -5.28
C VAL A 119 -5.04 -11.20 -5.08
N ASP A 120 -4.50 -11.67 -3.95
CA ASP A 120 -4.53 -13.09 -3.56
C ASP A 120 -5.98 -13.60 -3.45
N TYR A 121 -6.86 -12.82 -2.84
CA TYR A 121 -8.29 -13.11 -2.76
C TYR A 121 -8.94 -13.23 -4.16
N LEU A 122 -8.62 -12.34 -5.11
CA LEU A 122 -9.16 -12.39 -6.48
C LEU A 122 -8.75 -13.67 -7.22
N SER A 123 -7.64 -14.25 -6.83
CA SER A 123 -7.11 -15.47 -7.42
C SER A 123 -7.77 -16.75 -6.89
N ASP A 124 -8.80 -16.64 -6.07
CA ASP A 124 -9.47 -17.75 -5.36
C ASP A 124 -8.49 -18.61 -4.53
N TYR A 125 -7.36 -18.03 -4.08
CA TYR A 125 -6.30 -18.73 -3.35
C TYR A 125 -5.74 -19.96 -4.08
N ASN A 126 -5.82 -20.00 -5.41
CA ASN A 126 -5.72 -21.24 -6.21
C ASN A 126 -4.39 -21.40 -6.95
N PHE A 127 -3.41 -20.53 -6.73
CA PHE A 127 -2.28 -20.41 -7.65
C PHE A 127 -0.98 -21.09 -7.23
N GLY A 128 -1.02 -22.11 -6.40
CA GLY A 128 0.23 -22.78 -6.04
C GLY A 128 1.18 -21.91 -5.22
N ILE A 129 0.67 -20.81 -4.63
CA ILE A 129 1.47 -19.91 -3.80
C ILE A 129 2.11 -20.64 -2.61
N ASP A 130 1.47 -21.68 -2.08
CA ASP A 130 2.03 -22.51 -1.02
C ASP A 130 3.30 -23.24 -1.52
N GLU A 131 3.31 -23.69 -2.77
CA GLU A 131 4.49 -24.32 -3.38
C GLU A 131 5.60 -23.29 -3.60
N LEU A 132 5.27 -22.10 -4.11
CA LEU A 132 6.22 -21.00 -4.28
C LEU A 132 6.79 -20.57 -2.94
N TYR A 133 5.95 -20.40 -1.93
CA TYR A 133 6.37 -20.06 -0.56
C TYR A 133 7.31 -21.12 0.02
N SER A 134 7.01 -22.41 -0.19
CA SER A 134 7.86 -23.49 0.31
C SER A 134 9.26 -23.49 -0.32
N LYS A 135 9.38 -22.99 -1.56
CA LYS A 135 10.64 -22.95 -2.31
C LYS A 135 11.42 -21.65 -2.12
N GLU A 136 10.74 -20.53 -2.11
CA GLU A 136 11.34 -19.19 -2.21
C GLU A 136 11.01 -18.28 -1.03
N GLY A 137 10.09 -18.65 -0.14
CA GLY A 137 9.67 -17.80 0.98
C GLY A 137 10.79 -17.42 1.93
N ASN A 138 11.74 -18.30 2.20
CA ASN A 138 12.90 -18.00 3.03
C ASN A 138 13.83 -16.98 2.36
N ILE A 139 13.96 -17.06 1.03
CA ILE A 139 14.82 -16.13 0.26
C ILE A 139 14.28 -14.73 0.37
N LEU A 140 12.98 -14.55 0.14
CA LEU A 140 12.33 -13.24 0.32
C LEU A 140 12.47 -12.74 1.76
N GLY A 141 12.25 -13.60 2.73
CA GLY A 141 12.38 -13.25 4.16
C GLY A 141 13.79 -12.79 4.55
N GLU A 142 14.83 -13.40 3.99
CA GLU A 142 16.23 -12.97 4.18
C GLU A 142 16.46 -11.57 3.57
N GLU A 143 15.93 -11.29 2.39
CA GLU A 143 16.04 -9.98 1.74
C GLU A 143 15.31 -8.88 2.53
N LEU A 144 14.12 -9.18 3.05
CA LEU A 144 13.34 -8.25 3.85
C LEU A 144 13.89 -8.09 5.28
N GLY A 145 14.79 -8.99 5.71
CA GLY A 145 15.36 -8.98 7.05
C GLY A 145 14.40 -9.44 8.15
N TYR A 146 13.32 -10.14 7.79
CA TYR A 146 12.40 -10.77 8.74
C TYR A 146 11.76 -12.03 8.15
N LYS A 147 11.20 -12.86 9.02
CA LYS A 147 10.54 -14.10 8.59
C LYS A 147 9.13 -13.82 8.10
N VAL A 148 8.84 -14.23 6.88
CA VAL A 148 7.47 -14.26 6.35
C VAL A 148 6.75 -15.48 6.94
N GLU A 149 5.59 -15.26 7.56
CA GLU A 149 4.97 -16.27 8.44
C GLU A 149 4.24 -17.39 7.70
N ASN A 150 3.65 -17.07 6.54
CA ASN A 150 2.84 -18.02 5.76
C ASN A 150 2.75 -17.58 4.30
N SER A 151 2.14 -18.41 3.45
CA SER A 151 2.06 -18.18 2.01
C SER A 151 1.22 -16.95 1.61
N ARG A 152 0.23 -16.55 2.42
CA ARG A 152 -0.58 -15.35 2.14
C ARG A 152 0.20 -14.08 2.44
N GLU A 153 0.92 -14.06 3.57
CA GLU A 153 1.85 -12.96 3.88
C GLU A 153 2.98 -12.92 2.84
N TYR A 154 3.45 -14.06 2.38
CA TYR A 154 4.43 -14.15 1.31
C TYR A 154 3.92 -13.51 0.02
N PHE A 155 2.69 -13.81 -0.37
CA PHE A 155 2.08 -13.21 -1.56
C PHE A 155 1.97 -11.68 -1.42
N ALA A 156 1.46 -11.20 -0.29
CA ALA A 156 1.26 -9.78 -0.06
C ALA A 156 2.61 -9.02 -0.03
N GLU A 157 3.62 -9.56 0.64
CA GLU A 157 4.96 -8.97 0.66
C GLU A 157 5.63 -9.02 -0.71
N TYR A 158 5.48 -10.14 -1.44
CA TYR A 158 6.00 -10.23 -2.78
C TYR A 158 5.35 -9.22 -3.73
N PHE A 159 4.03 -9.02 -3.60
CA PHE A 159 3.32 -7.97 -4.33
C PHE A 159 3.93 -6.59 -4.07
N VAL A 160 4.21 -6.25 -2.81
CA VAL A 160 4.92 -5.00 -2.45
C VAL A 160 6.26 -4.92 -3.16
N CYS A 161 7.12 -5.94 -3.00
CA CYS A 161 8.45 -5.97 -3.61
C CYS A 161 8.38 -5.82 -5.13
N TYR A 162 7.47 -6.54 -5.78
CA TYR A 162 7.30 -6.53 -7.23
C TYR A 162 6.85 -5.14 -7.74
N ILE A 163 5.86 -4.53 -7.10
CA ILE A 163 5.35 -3.20 -7.47
C ILE A 163 6.45 -2.14 -7.35
N TYR A 164 7.22 -2.14 -6.26
CA TYR A 164 8.29 -1.15 -6.07
C TYR A 164 9.50 -1.43 -6.95
N ALA A 165 9.88 -2.69 -7.16
CA ALA A 165 11.00 -3.05 -8.04
C ALA A 165 10.76 -2.65 -9.50
N LYS A 166 9.51 -2.53 -9.95
CA LYS A 166 9.19 -2.03 -11.30
C LYS A 166 9.63 -0.57 -11.54
N GLU A 167 9.89 0.18 -10.50
CA GLU A 167 10.38 1.56 -10.60
C GLU A 167 11.89 1.62 -10.82
N GLU A 168 12.60 0.52 -10.51
CA GLU A 168 14.04 0.44 -10.65
C GLU A 168 14.47 -0.90 -11.27
N ILE A 169 14.94 -0.86 -12.51
CA ILE A 169 15.27 -2.07 -13.31
C ILE A 169 16.26 -2.99 -12.57
N SER A 170 17.23 -2.42 -11.84
CA SER A 170 18.22 -3.19 -11.09
C SER A 170 17.58 -4.02 -9.96
N GLU A 171 16.58 -3.47 -9.29
CA GLU A 171 15.84 -4.19 -8.23
C GLU A 171 14.96 -5.30 -8.82
N LEU A 172 14.35 -5.02 -9.97
CA LEU A 172 13.55 -6.01 -10.68
C LEU A 172 14.38 -7.22 -11.13
N GLU A 173 15.61 -6.97 -11.65
CA GLU A 173 16.54 -8.04 -12.03
C GLU A 173 16.99 -8.88 -10.83
N VAL A 174 17.26 -8.24 -9.68
CA VAL A 174 17.61 -8.93 -8.44
C VAL A 174 16.45 -9.81 -7.96
N LEU A 175 15.22 -9.28 -7.98
CA LEU A 175 14.05 -10.05 -7.58
C LEU A 175 13.85 -11.27 -8.49
N LYS A 176 14.01 -11.10 -9.80
CA LYS A 176 13.94 -12.17 -10.80
C LYS A 176 15.03 -13.24 -10.62
N GLU A 177 16.26 -12.83 -10.32
CA GLU A 177 17.37 -13.75 -10.09
C GLU A 177 17.17 -14.59 -8.82
N LYS A 178 16.71 -13.96 -7.73
CA LYS A 178 16.60 -14.60 -6.43
C LYS A 178 15.34 -15.45 -6.26
N THR A 179 14.24 -15.04 -6.85
CA THR A 179 12.93 -15.68 -6.72
C THR A 179 12.28 -15.91 -8.09
N PRO A 180 12.94 -16.67 -9.00
CA PRO A 180 12.51 -16.78 -10.40
C PRO A 180 11.13 -17.38 -10.59
N LEU A 181 10.72 -18.32 -9.74
CA LEU A 181 9.41 -18.98 -9.87
C LEU A 181 8.27 -18.02 -9.48
N THR A 182 8.43 -17.30 -8.39
CA THR A 182 7.44 -16.34 -7.94
C THR A 182 7.43 -15.11 -8.86
N PHE A 183 8.60 -14.71 -9.36
CA PHE A 183 8.70 -13.62 -10.35
C PHE A 183 7.91 -13.96 -11.62
N GLU A 184 8.12 -15.15 -12.21
CA GLU A 184 7.38 -15.60 -13.40
C GLU A 184 5.86 -15.68 -13.13
N TYR A 185 5.47 -16.04 -11.93
CA TYR A 185 4.08 -16.04 -11.53
C TYR A 185 3.48 -14.62 -11.57
N PHE A 186 4.16 -13.63 -10.99
CA PHE A 186 3.68 -12.24 -10.97
C PHE A 186 3.72 -11.58 -12.36
N GLU A 187 4.68 -11.92 -13.23
CA GLU A 187 4.68 -11.49 -14.63
C GLU A 187 3.42 -11.92 -15.40
N LYS A 188 2.82 -13.06 -15.02
CA LYS A 188 1.60 -13.58 -15.67
C LYS A 188 0.31 -12.98 -15.13
N LEU A 189 0.36 -12.28 -13.99
CA LEU A 189 -0.81 -11.58 -13.42
C LEU A 189 -1.09 -10.23 -14.10
N GLU A 190 -0.18 -9.71 -14.90
CA GLU A 190 -0.32 -8.47 -15.66
C GLU A 190 -1.08 -8.71 -16.97
#